data_578c8471fb2fe650db355fef03f73e00
#
_entry.id   578c8471fb2fe650db355fef03f73e00
#
_cell.length_a   1.000
_cell.length_b   1.000
_cell.length_c   1.000
_cell.angle_alpha   90.00
_cell.angle_beta   90.00
_cell.angle_gamma   90.00
#
_symmetry.space_group_name_H-M   'P 1'
#
loop_
_entity.id
_entity.type
_entity.pdbx_description
1 polymer ?
#
loop_
_entity_poly.entity_id
_entity_poly.type
_entity_poly.pdbx_seq_one_letter_code
_entity_poly.pdbx_strand_id
1 'polypeptide(L)'
;MLNEQKKQILNQFLDGLSKEQIAWASGYLAGYNGVSEKSLVSNIEATILYVSETGNSKKIAGDLALKIKLAGGKPKLKAMEQYRFADLVKEKNLVLITSTHGEGEIPENGKSFYNYLIAEKPNLSGLKYSILALGDSNYPLFCEAGKIFDVEFKKLFAEEFLPKLDLDLDYEDFINDWQNQVLQGLDGDKKIISQPAIIKKSSKKTSYQGKILKNIILNDVGSSKEIHHIEIAADGLEYQVGDALAVKINNNAPRMYSIASSVLANNDEVHLTVAKVENGICSSYLAGLNEGDDLEFYISKNNNFRLPANDKDIIMVGPGTGVAPFRGFLQQRDFDQASGKNWLFFGAQNSHTDFLYQTEWLEYKALGVLTKIDVAFSRNQKEKIYVQHRIRENSVELEKWLRNGAYFYVCGDKENMAKDVEDVLVEIVGGEYMEVLKEEGRYLKDVY
;
A
#
# COMPACT_ATOMS: atom_id res chain seq x y z
N MET A 1 38.10 6.12 -23.47
CA MET A 1 37.61 4.89 -24.09
C MET A 1 37.80 3.71 -23.20
N LEU A 2 36.83 2.79 -23.13
CA LEU A 2 36.93 1.56 -22.33
C LEU A 2 38.05 0.68 -22.88
N ASN A 3 38.83 0.03 -21.98
CA ASN A 3 39.80 -0.98 -22.40
C ASN A 3 39.07 -2.27 -22.87
N GLU A 4 39.77 -3.16 -23.58
CA GLU A 4 39.17 -4.35 -24.19
C GLU A 4 38.51 -5.28 -23.18
N GLN A 5 39.06 -5.41 -22.00
CA GLN A 5 38.51 -6.22 -20.90
C GLN A 5 37.15 -5.68 -20.39
N LYS A 6 37.01 -4.36 -20.25
CA LYS A 6 35.75 -3.71 -19.87
C LYS A 6 34.71 -3.75 -20.98
N LYS A 7 35.13 -3.70 -22.27
CA LYS A 7 34.24 -3.90 -23.41
C LYS A 7 33.67 -5.32 -23.46
N GLN A 8 34.50 -6.34 -23.19
CA GLN A 8 34.04 -7.74 -23.14
C GLN A 8 33.00 -7.95 -22.03
N ILE A 9 33.23 -7.41 -20.83
CA ILE A 9 32.26 -7.50 -19.73
C ILE A 9 30.94 -6.79 -20.11
N LEU A 10 31.03 -5.61 -20.72
CA LEU A 10 29.84 -4.89 -21.18
C LEU A 10 29.06 -5.65 -22.23
N ASN A 11 29.75 -6.25 -23.23
CA ASN A 11 29.09 -7.04 -24.27
C ASN A 11 28.42 -8.29 -23.66
N GLN A 12 29.09 -9.01 -22.77
CA GLN A 12 28.48 -10.16 -22.05
C GLN A 12 27.24 -9.75 -21.26
N PHE A 13 27.25 -8.58 -20.64
CA PHE A 13 26.07 -8.04 -19.94
C PHE A 13 24.93 -7.71 -20.90
N LEU A 14 25.23 -7.10 -22.06
CA LEU A 14 24.23 -6.70 -23.06
C LEU A 14 23.63 -7.89 -23.82
N ASP A 15 24.40 -8.95 -24.05
CA ASP A 15 23.94 -10.15 -24.77
C ASP A 15 22.79 -10.90 -24.07
N GLY A 16 22.61 -10.67 -22.76
CA GLY A 16 21.53 -11.28 -21.96
C GLY A 16 20.29 -10.39 -21.79
N LEU A 17 20.25 -9.18 -22.38
CA LEU A 17 19.19 -8.20 -22.13
C LEU A 17 18.17 -8.10 -23.28
N SER A 18 16.88 -7.88 -22.94
CA SER A 18 15.85 -7.50 -23.91
C SER A 18 16.07 -6.08 -24.45
N LYS A 19 15.38 -5.71 -25.54
CA LYS A 19 15.45 -4.36 -26.12
C LYS A 19 15.02 -3.28 -25.12
N GLU A 20 14.01 -3.56 -24.30
CA GLU A 20 13.51 -2.66 -23.25
C GLU A 20 14.54 -2.51 -22.13
N GLN A 21 15.20 -3.59 -21.73
CA GLN A 21 16.27 -3.58 -20.72
C GLN A 21 17.51 -2.83 -21.23
N ILE A 22 17.85 -2.95 -22.52
CA ILE A 22 18.93 -2.18 -23.15
C ILE A 22 18.58 -0.70 -23.22
N ALA A 23 17.33 -0.32 -23.54
CA ALA A 23 16.87 1.06 -23.55
C ALA A 23 16.95 1.67 -22.13
N TRP A 24 16.52 0.92 -21.11
CA TRP A 24 16.64 1.32 -19.71
C TRP A 24 18.12 1.51 -19.29
N ALA A 25 18.98 0.55 -19.59
CA ALA A 25 20.41 0.62 -19.28
C ALA A 25 21.09 1.80 -19.99
N SER A 26 20.69 2.11 -21.22
CA SER A 26 21.19 3.28 -21.98
C SER A 26 20.77 4.60 -21.30
N GLY A 27 19.53 4.72 -20.86
CA GLY A 27 19.04 5.87 -20.08
C GLY A 27 19.78 6.01 -18.75
N TYR A 28 19.99 4.91 -18.05
CA TYR A 28 20.76 4.86 -16.79
C TYR A 28 22.21 5.32 -16.99
N LEU A 29 22.90 4.81 -18.02
CA LEU A 29 24.26 5.20 -18.36
C LEU A 29 24.38 6.66 -18.86
N ALA A 30 23.38 7.16 -19.57
CA ALA A 30 23.31 8.56 -19.99
C ALA A 30 23.16 9.51 -18.78
N GLY A 31 22.36 9.12 -17.80
CA GLY A 31 22.25 9.82 -16.51
C GLY A 31 23.53 9.76 -15.67
N TYR A 32 24.27 8.68 -15.79
CA TYR A 32 25.56 8.48 -15.09
C TYR A 32 26.68 9.40 -15.60
N ASN A 33 26.64 9.82 -16.86
CA ASN A 33 27.62 10.76 -17.44
C ASN A 33 27.49 12.21 -16.91
N GLY A 34 26.50 12.51 -16.08
CA GLY A 34 26.34 13.80 -15.42
C GLY A 34 27.06 13.92 -14.07
N VAL A 35 27.58 12.82 -13.53
CA VAL A 35 28.34 12.84 -12.29
C VAL A 35 29.82 12.94 -12.61
N SER A 36 30.32 14.19 -12.75
CA SER A 36 31.75 14.50 -12.69
C SER A 36 32.31 13.89 -11.41
N GLU A 37 33.36 13.03 -11.54
CA GLU A 37 34.20 12.60 -10.42
C GLU A 37 34.84 13.82 -9.76
N LYS A 38 34.12 14.49 -8.88
CA LYS A 38 34.70 15.06 -7.68
C LYS A 38 34.36 14.08 -6.58
N SER A 39 35.38 13.37 -6.12
CA SER A 39 35.36 12.66 -4.84
C SER A 39 35.15 13.70 -3.74
N LEU A 40 33.94 14.14 -3.55
CA LEU A 40 33.51 14.82 -2.36
C LEU A 40 33.36 13.70 -1.32
N VAL A 41 34.31 13.60 -0.43
CA VAL A 41 34.12 12.93 0.87
C VAL A 41 33.04 13.79 1.56
N SER A 42 31.80 13.63 1.16
CA SER A 42 30.71 14.32 1.83
C SER A 42 30.49 13.60 3.16
N ASN A 43 30.74 14.29 4.26
CA ASN A 43 30.46 13.82 5.61
C ASN A 43 28.95 13.94 5.91
N ILE A 44 28.12 13.50 4.95
CA ILE A 44 26.66 13.53 5.09
C ILE A 44 26.26 12.46 6.11
N GLU A 45 25.93 12.89 7.32
CA GLU A 45 25.31 12.05 8.33
C GLU A 45 23.86 12.49 8.49
N ALA A 46 22.91 11.58 8.28
CA ALA A 46 21.49 11.87 8.43
C ALA A 46 20.74 10.68 9.04
N THR A 47 19.87 10.98 9.98
CA THR A 47 18.91 10.02 10.52
C THR A 47 17.62 10.15 9.72
N ILE A 48 17.15 9.05 9.17
CA ILE A 48 15.89 8.95 8.42
C ILE A 48 14.92 8.16 9.28
N LEU A 49 13.88 8.83 9.76
CA LEU A 49 12.77 8.19 10.47
C LEU A 49 11.56 8.09 9.56
N TYR A 50 10.91 6.95 9.55
CA TYR A 50 9.67 6.78 8.81
C TYR A 50 8.56 6.24 9.70
N VAL A 51 7.32 6.65 9.36
CA VAL A 51 6.07 6.13 9.91
C VAL A 51 5.23 5.67 8.74
N SER A 52 4.84 4.41 8.72
CA SER A 52 4.11 3.84 7.60
C SER A 52 3.21 2.69 8.05
N GLU A 53 1.95 2.71 7.66
CA GLU A 53 1.05 1.57 7.80
C GLU A 53 0.99 0.74 6.51
N THR A 54 1.04 1.41 5.35
CA THR A 54 0.90 0.80 4.02
C THR A 54 2.23 0.48 3.34
N GLY A 55 3.37 0.86 3.95
CA GLY A 55 4.70 0.63 3.40
C GLY A 55 5.26 1.74 2.51
N ASN A 56 4.47 2.71 2.05
CA ASN A 56 4.92 3.79 1.16
C ASN A 56 6.06 4.61 1.77
N SER A 57 5.88 5.11 3.01
CA SER A 57 6.92 5.88 3.71
C SER A 57 8.19 5.07 3.93
N LYS A 58 8.09 3.76 4.21
CA LYS A 58 9.23 2.85 4.36
C LYS A 58 10.02 2.73 3.05
N LYS A 59 9.34 2.54 1.92
CA LYS A 59 9.95 2.45 0.60
C LYS A 59 10.73 3.71 0.26
N ILE A 60 10.08 4.88 0.37
CA ILE A 60 10.72 6.18 0.08
C ILE A 60 11.92 6.43 0.99
N ALA A 61 11.82 6.07 2.27
CA ALA A 61 12.91 6.18 3.24
C ALA A 61 14.10 5.29 2.88
N GLY A 62 13.84 4.06 2.43
CA GLY A 62 14.84 3.12 1.94
C GLY A 62 15.57 3.63 0.70
N ASP A 63 14.82 4.14 -0.29
CA ASP A 63 15.37 4.71 -1.51
C ASP A 63 16.25 5.94 -1.22
N LEU A 64 15.82 6.81 -0.30
CA LEU A 64 16.61 7.96 0.15
C LEU A 64 17.90 7.51 0.86
N ALA A 65 17.82 6.53 1.75
CA ALA A 65 18.98 6.00 2.43
C ALA A 65 20.01 5.43 1.44
N LEU A 66 19.53 4.70 0.42
CA LEU A 66 20.40 4.19 -0.64
C LEU A 66 21.08 5.34 -1.42
N LYS A 67 20.33 6.39 -1.78
CA LYS A 67 20.89 7.56 -2.46
C LYS A 67 21.95 8.28 -1.62
N ILE A 68 21.71 8.50 -0.32
CA ILE A 68 22.69 9.10 0.60
C ILE A 68 23.94 8.22 0.65
N LYS A 69 23.79 6.90 0.74
CA LYS A 69 24.92 5.95 0.75
C LYS A 69 25.73 5.99 -0.55
N LEU A 70 25.07 6.06 -1.71
CA LEU A 70 25.71 6.18 -3.02
C LEU A 70 26.44 7.51 -3.18
N ALA A 71 25.97 8.57 -2.52
CA ALA A 71 26.67 9.87 -2.45
C ALA A 71 27.84 9.89 -1.44
N GLY A 72 28.18 8.76 -0.82
CA GLY A 72 29.28 8.65 0.15
C GLY A 72 28.89 9.01 1.59
N GLY A 73 27.61 9.27 1.87
CA GLY A 73 27.11 9.59 3.19
C GLY A 73 26.83 8.35 4.06
N LYS A 74 26.48 8.60 5.33
CA LYS A 74 26.16 7.57 6.33
C LYS A 74 24.71 7.75 6.82
N PRO A 75 23.72 7.20 6.13
CA PRO A 75 22.34 7.26 6.56
C PRO A 75 22.09 6.29 7.71
N LYS A 76 21.28 6.71 8.69
CA LYS A 76 20.74 5.89 9.76
C LYS A 76 19.23 5.76 9.56
N LEU A 77 18.80 4.68 8.93
CA LEU A 77 17.38 4.40 8.65
C LEU A 77 16.75 3.64 9.80
N LYS A 78 15.61 4.14 10.32
CA LYS A 78 14.83 3.52 11.40
C LYS A 78 13.35 3.72 11.22
N ALA A 79 12.56 2.68 11.52
CA ALA A 79 11.16 2.90 11.83
C ALA A 79 11.05 3.72 13.12
N MET A 80 10.09 4.62 13.19
CA MET A 80 9.98 5.56 14.31
C MET A 80 9.79 4.83 15.64
N GLU A 81 9.04 3.76 15.69
CA GLU A 81 8.82 2.92 16.86
C GLU A 81 10.08 2.20 17.37
N GLN A 82 11.06 1.98 16.48
CA GLN A 82 12.35 1.34 16.80
C GLN A 82 13.45 2.35 17.14
N TYR A 83 13.13 3.64 17.08
CA TYR A 83 14.08 4.69 17.35
C TYR A 83 14.11 5.02 18.84
N ARG A 84 15.32 5.13 19.41
CA ARG A 84 15.49 5.56 20.81
C ARG A 84 15.32 7.08 20.91
N PHE A 85 14.18 7.53 21.37
CA PHE A 85 13.78 8.95 21.34
C PHE A 85 14.77 9.89 22.06
N ALA A 86 15.42 9.43 23.13
CA ALA A 86 16.45 10.20 23.87
C ALA A 86 17.70 10.52 23.02
N ASP A 87 17.91 9.85 21.87
CA ASP A 87 19.03 10.15 21.00
C ASP A 87 18.75 11.32 20.05
N LEU A 88 17.50 11.80 19.97
CA LEU A 88 17.09 12.88 19.07
C LEU A 88 17.91 14.18 19.29
N VAL A 89 18.24 14.51 20.55
CA VAL A 89 19.05 15.69 20.88
C VAL A 89 20.51 15.60 20.41
N LYS A 90 20.97 14.43 19.99
CA LYS A 90 22.31 14.20 19.46
C LYS A 90 22.36 14.22 17.93
N GLU A 91 21.22 14.12 17.29
CA GLU A 91 21.14 14.11 15.84
C GLU A 91 21.40 15.52 15.30
N LYS A 92 22.13 15.59 14.18
CA LYS A 92 22.40 16.84 13.47
C LYS A 92 21.42 17.08 12.33
N ASN A 93 21.13 16.01 11.61
CA ASN A 93 20.21 16.05 10.46
C ASN A 93 19.18 14.93 10.58
N LEU A 94 17.91 15.31 10.48
CA LEU A 94 16.77 14.41 10.53
C LEU A 94 15.92 14.57 9.28
N VAL A 95 15.62 13.48 8.62
CA VAL A 95 14.58 13.42 7.59
C VAL A 95 13.44 12.56 8.12
N LEU A 96 12.27 13.15 8.25
CA LEU A 96 11.07 12.47 8.68
C LEU A 96 10.16 12.21 7.47
N ILE A 97 9.76 10.95 7.27
CA ILE A 97 8.80 10.57 6.23
C ILE A 97 7.59 9.94 6.91
N THR A 98 6.44 10.59 6.80
CA THR A 98 5.22 10.17 7.49
C THR A 98 4.03 10.11 6.55
N SER A 99 3.13 9.18 6.78
CA SER A 99 1.79 9.20 6.20
C SER A 99 0.78 9.75 7.20
N THR A 100 -0.38 10.18 6.71
CA THR A 100 -1.52 10.55 7.56
C THR A 100 -2.50 9.40 7.57
N HIS A 101 -3.01 9.05 8.75
CA HIS A 101 -3.98 7.98 8.94
C HIS A 101 -5.38 8.54 9.25
N GLY A 102 -6.42 7.80 8.83
CA GLY A 102 -7.81 8.14 9.14
C GLY A 102 -8.18 9.57 8.76
N GLU A 103 -8.77 10.30 9.66
CA GLU A 103 -9.24 11.68 9.46
C GLU A 103 -8.18 12.75 9.80
N GLY A 104 -6.88 12.42 9.74
CA GLY A 104 -5.79 13.39 9.99
C GLY A 104 -4.84 12.96 11.10
N GLU A 105 -4.95 11.75 11.59
CA GLU A 105 -4.19 11.26 12.73
C GLU A 105 -2.74 10.87 12.36
N ILE A 106 -1.86 10.96 13.37
CA ILE A 106 -0.55 10.32 13.28
C ILE A 106 -0.78 8.80 13.32
N PRO A 107 -0.16 8.02 12.40
CA PRO A 107 -0.22 6.57 12.44
C PRO A 107 0.18 6.01 13.81
N GLU A 108 -0.39 4.86 14.21
CA GLU A 108 -0.23 4.30 15.55
C GLU A 108 1.24 4.16 15.96
N ASN A 109 2.07 3.66 15.05
CA ASN A 109 3.51 3.48 15.25
C ASN A 109 4.31 4.80 15.32
N GLY A 110 3.67 5.96 15.14
CA GLY A 110 4.26 7.29 15.33
C GLY A 110 3.81 8.01 16.61
N LYS A 111 2.72 7.57 17.23
CA LYS A 111 2.13 8.25 18.40
C LYS A 111 3.06 8.31 19.60
N SER A 112 3.82 7.26 19.87
CA SER A 112 4.76 7.22 20.99
C SER A 112 5.88 8.25 20.87
N PHE A 113 6.38 8.48 19.66
CA PHE A 113 7.39 9.51 19.39
C PHE A 113 6.80 10.92 19.57
N TYR A 114 5.62 11.16 19.06
CA TYR A 114 4.91 12.43 19.27
C TYR A 114 4.67 12.71 20.75
N ASN A 115 4.18 11.73 21.51
CA ASN A 115 3.97 11.85 22.94
C ASN A 115 5.27 12.18 23.69
N TYR A 116 6.40 11.60 23.28
CA TYR A 116 7.71 11.95 23.82
C TYR A 116 8.04 13.43 23.57
N LEU A 117 7.83 13.95 22.36
CA LEU A 117 8.12 15.35 22.03
C LEU A 117 7.33 16.34 22.91
N ILE A 118 6.05 16.09 23.13
CA ILE A 118 5.20 16.98 23.94
C ILE A 118 5.43 16.81 25.46
N ALA A 119 5.78 15.62 25.94
CA ALA A 119 6.03 15.37 27.36
C ALA A 119 7.41 15.87 27.80
N GLU A 120 8.47 15.48 27.09
CA GLU A 120 9.86 15.75 27.48
C GLU A 120 10.38 17.10 26.98
N LYS A 121 9.78 17.66 25.94
CA LYS A 121 10.13 18.95 25.32
C LYS A 121 11.64 19.09 25.11
N PRO A 122 12.31 18.16 24.41
CA PRO A 122 13.74 18.21 24.24
C PRO A 122 14.17 19.50 23.51
N ASN A 123 15.30 20.10 23.91
CA ASN A 123 15.87 21.21 23.17
C ASN A 123 16.57 20.71 21.90
N LEU A 124 16.01 21.04 20.74
CA LEU A 124 16.47 20.63 19.40
C LEU A 124 17.18 21.73 18.62
N SER A 125 17.71 22.75 19.28
CA SER A 125 18.36 23.92 18.62
C SER A 125 19.57 23.55 17.75
N GLY A 126 20.12 22.35 17.87
CA GLY A 126 21.20 21.82 17.02
C GLY A 126 20.75 20.89 15.91
N LEU A 127 19.44 20.60 15.82
CA LEU A 127 18.86 19.68 14.85
C LEU A 127 18.38 20.42 13.61
N LYS A 128 18.86 19.99 12.44
CA LYS A 128 18.30 20.38 11.14
C LYS A 128 17.35 19.28 10.66
N TYR A 129 16.18 19.64 10.17
CA TYR A 129 15.19 18.66 9.74
C TYR A 129 14.52 18.99 8.41
N SER A 130 13.97 17.97 7.78
CA SER A 130 13.00 18.07 6.68
C SER A 130 11.94 17.00 6.85
N ILE A 131 10.72 17.29 6.39
CA ILE A 131 9.58 16.38 6.49
C ILE A 131 9.00 16.16 5.10
N LEU A 132 8.78 14.89 4.76
CA LEU A 132 7.90 14.47 3.68
C LEU A 132 6.63 13.89 4.29
N ALA A 133 5.50 14.47 3.96
CA ALA A 133 4.20 14.01 4.40
C ALA A 133 3.39 13.45 3.22
N LEU A 134 2.93 12.22 3.35
CA LEU A 134 2.04 11.56 2.40
C LEU A 134 0.61 11.63 2.92
N GLY A 135 -0.32 11.92 2.03
CA GLY A 135 -1.74 11.98 2.37
C GLY A 135 -2.64 11.76 1.16
N ASP A 136 -3.93 11.93 1.38
CA ASP A 136 -4.93 11.99 0.31
C ASP A 136 -5.67 13.33 0.43
N SER A 137 -5.55 14.17 -0.59
CA SER A 137 -6.14 15.52 -0.61
C SER A 137 -7.67 15.54 -0.61
N ASN A 138 -8.33 14.39 -0.74
CA ASN A 138 -9.79 14.30 -0.57
C ASN A 138 -10.22 14.32 0.90
N TYR A 139 -9.29 14.10 1.83
CA TYR A 139 -9.58 14.20 3.25
C TYR A 139 -9.33 15.64 3.73
N PRO A 140 -10.22 16.16 4.62
CA PRO A 140 -10.11 17.55 5.13
C PRO A 140 -8.76 17.86 5.79
N LEU A 141 -8.15 16.86 6.44
CA LEU A 141 -6.87 16.98 7.14
C LEU A 141 -5.72 16.35 6.35
N PHE A 142 -5.61 16.77 5.07
CA PHE A 142 -4.54 16.35 4.17
C PHE A 142 -3.15 16.61 4.76
N CYS A 143 -2.30 15.56 4.83
CA CYS A 143 -0.93 15.57 5.35
C CYS A 143 -0.81 16.14 6.78
N GLU A 144 -1.86 16.01 7.60
CA GLU A 144 -1.91 16.62 8.93
C GLU A 144 -0.84 16.08 9.89
N ALA A 145 -0.53 14.78 9.82
CA ALA A 145 0.55 14.18 10.61
C ALA A 145 1.88 14.90 10.41
N GLY A 146 2.23 15.23 9.15
CA GLY A 146 3.43 16.01 8.84
C GLY A 146 3.40 17.42 9.38
N LYS A 147 2.22 18.08 9.35
CA LYS A 147 2.05 19.42 9.92
C LYS A 147 2.20 19.41 11.43
N ILE A 148 1.66 18.40 12.11
CA ILE A 148 1.77 18.23 13.57
C ILE A 148 3.26 18.12 13.96
N PHE A 149 4.03 17.25 13.30
CA PHE A 149 5.46 17.12 13.56
C PHE A 149 6.25 18.39 13.26
N ASP A 150 5.96 19.08 12.16
CA ASP A 150 6.61 20.35 11.77
C ASP A 150 6.41 21.43 12.84
N VAL A 151 5.18 21.58 13.33
CA VAL A 151 4.84 22.52 14.42
C VAL A 151 5.61 22.18 15.69
N GLU A 152 5.68 20.90 16.07
CA GLU A 152 6.38 20.51 17.31
C GLU A 152 7.90 20.68 17.18
N PHE A 153 8.51 20.33 16.04
CA PHE A 153 9.95 20.58 15.83
C PHE A 153 10.32 22.06 15.90
N LYS A 154 9.49 22.93 15.30
CA LYS A 154 9.68 24.39 15.40
C LYS A 154 9.56 24.91 16.83
N LYS A 155 8.57 24.43 17.60
CA LYS A 155 8.43 24.76 19.04
C LYS A 155 9.64 24.32 19.87
N LEU A 156 10.28 23.24 19.47
CA LEU A 156 11.47 22.67 20.13
C LEU A 156 12.78 23.24 19.60
N PHE A 157 12.73 24.32 18.81
CA PHE A 157 13.87 25.06 18.24
C PHE A 157 14.69 24.32 17.18
N ALA A 158 14.14 23.30 16.54
CA ALA A 158 14.79 22.66 15.40
C ALA A 158 14.72 23.57 14.16
N GLU A 159 15.75 23.51 13.31
CA GLU A 159 15.87 24.32 12.07
C GLU A 159 15.45 23.49 10.85
N GLU A 160 14.51 24.00 10.07
CA GLU A 160 14.09 23.37 8.82
C GLU A 160 15.13 23.66 7.72
N PHE A 161 15.88 22.65 7.25
CA PHE A 161 16.86 22.83 6.17
C PHE A 161 16.26 22.71 4.76
N LEU A 162 15.17 21.98 4.62
CA LEU A 162 14.36 21.91 3.42
C LEU A 162 12.89 21.97 3.84
N PRO A 163 12.09 22.86 3.22
CA PRO A 163 10.69 23.02 3.54
C PRO A 163 9.92 21.69 3.48
N LYS A 164 9.00 21.52 4.43
CA LYS A 164 8.10 20.38 4.45
C LYS A 164 7.39 20.24 3.10
N LEU A 165 7.37 19.03 2.56
CA LEU A 165 6.65 18.69 1.34
C LEU A 165 5.45 17.80 1.65
N ASP A 166 4.27 18.26 1.21
CA ASP A 166 3.02 17.50 1.28
C ASP A 166 2.74 16.88 -0.10
N LEU A 167 2.60 15.55 -0.17
CA LEU A 167 2.34 14.83 -1.40
C LEU A 167 1.02 14.05 -1.32
N ASP A 168 0.26 14.12 -2.39
CA ASP A 168 -0.97 13.35 -2.62
C ASP A 168 -0.63 11.92 -3.12
N LEU A 169 -1.64 11.14 -3.45
CA LEU A 169 -1.49 9.73 -3.86
C LEU A 169 -0.60 9.53 -5.09
N ASP A 170 -0.59 10.47 -6.02
CA ASP A 170 0.25 10.42 -7.25
C ASP A 170 1.62 11.11 -7.01
N TYR A 171 2.38 10.60 -6.04
CA TYR A 171 3.62 11.23 -5.57
C TYR A 171 4.90 10.77 -6.29
N GLU A 172 4.84 9.71 -7.08
CA GLU A 172 6.03 9.05 -7.65
C GLU A 172 6.91 10.00 -8.46
N ASP A 173 6.30 10.87 -9.27
CA ASP A 173 7.03 11.83 -10.12
C ASP A 173 7.82 12.89 -9.31
N PHE A 174 7.42 13.13 -8.07
CA PHE A 174 8.01 14.18 -7.21
C PHE A 174 9.09 13.66 -6.26
N ILE A 175 9.07 12.37 -5.96
CA ILE A 175 9.97 11.77 -4.97
C ILE A 175 11.43 11.93 -5.35
N ASN A 176 11.76 11.70 -6.63
CA ASN A 176 13.15 11.79 -7.10
C ASN A 176 13.72 13.20 -6.93
N ASP A 177 12.95 14.22 -7.27
CA ASP A 177 13.36 15.63 -7.15
C ASP A 177 13.49 16.04 -5.68
N TRP A 178 12.55 15.64 -4.82
CA TRP A 178 12.64 15.89 -3.39
C TRP A 178 13.87 15.22 -2.76
N GLN A 179 14.14 13.96 -3.08
CA GLN A 179 15.33 13.26 -2.58
C GLN A 179 16.63 13.95 -3.01
N ASN A 180 16.68 14.47 -4.25
CA ASN A 180 17.84 15.24 -4.72
C ASN A 180 18.01 16.56 -3.95
N GLN A 181 16.90 17.25 -3.64
CA GLN A 181 16.93 18.47 -2.81
C GLN A 181 17.36 18.15 -1.37
N VAL A 182 16.93 17.04 -0.77
CA VAL A 182 17.40 16.57 0.54
C VAL A 182 18.91 16.37 0.51
N LEU A 183 19.48 15.67 -0.49
CA LEU A 183 20.92 15.48 -0.64
C LEU A 183 21.68 16.81 -0.72
N GLN A 184 21.18 17.77 -1.50
CA GLN A 184 21.79 19.11 -1.60
C GLN A 184 21.74 19.88 -0.29
N GLY A 185 20.63 19.79 0.46
CA GLY A 185 20.47 20.44 1.76
C GLY A 185 21.37 19.84 2.84
N LEU A 186 21.61 18.54 2.78
CA LEU A 186 22.51 17.82 3.70
C LEU A 186 24.00 18.10 3.43
N ASP A 187 24.38 18.45 2.20
CA ASP A 187 25.77 18.74 1.80
C ASP A 187 26.25 20.15 2.20
N GLY A 188 25.36 20.98 2.73
CA GLY A 188 25.71 22.25 3.44
C GLY A 188 26.18 23.42 2.58
N ASP A 189 26.41 23.27 1.27
CA ASP A 189 27.08 24.27 0.43
C ASP A 189 26.16 25.14 -0.42
N LYS A 190 24.84 24.97 -0.38
CA LYS A 190 23.91 25.83 -1.14
C LYS A 190 22.65 26.13 -0.33
N LYS A 191 22.41 27.43 -0.03
CA LYS A 191 21.07 27.88 0.33
C LYS A 191 20.12 27.44 -0.78
N ILE A 192 19.30 26.43 -0.49
CA ILE A 192 18.20 26.05 -1.38
C ILE A 192 17.17 27.16 -1.30
N ILE A 193 17.23 28.10 -2.25
CA ILE A 193 16.15 29.06 -2.49
C ILE A 193 15.12 28.33 -3.35
N SER A 194 14.45 27.36 -2.76
CA SER A 194 13.22 26.84 -3.33
C SER A 194 12.07 27.42 -2.53
N GLN A 195 11.22 28.18 -3.18
CA GLN A 195 9.91 28.49 -2.63
C GLN A 195 9.26 27.16 -2.22
N PRO A 196 8.51 27.12 -1.12
CA PRO A 196 7.74 25.94 -0.78
C PRO A 196 6.83 25.66 -1.98
N ALA A 197 7.21 24.71 -2.79
CA ALA A 197 6.32 24.16 -3.78
C ALA A 197 5.26 23.38 -2.99
N ILE A 198 4.24 24.11 -2.52
CA ILE A 198 2.94 23.50 -2.34
C ILE A 198 2.55 23.09 -3.76
N ILE A 199 3.01 21.92 -4.19
CA ILE A 199 2.51 21.33 -5.39
C ILE A 199 1.10 20.80 -5.05
N LYS A 200 0.17 21.75 -4.90
CA LYS A 200 -1.22 21.54 -5.21
C LYS A 200 -1.31 21.41 -6.74
N LYS A 201 -0.69 20.41 -7.32
CA LYS A 201 -1.30 19.75 -8.42
C LYS A 201 -2.28 18.77 -7.80
N SER A 202 -3.47 19.24 -7.50
CA SER A 202 -4.57 18.37 -7.77
C SER A 202 -4.42 17.99 -9.26
N SER A 203 -3.80 16.84 -9.57
CA SER A 203 -4.35 16.07 -10.64
C SER A 203 -5.82 16.04 -10.25
N LYS A 204 -6.69 16.70 -10.99
CA LYS A 204 -8.13 16.48 -10.83
C LYS A 204 -8.23 14.96 -10.93
N LYS A 205 -8.46 14.29 -9.78
CA LYS A 205 -8.74 12.86 -9.82
C LYS A 205 -9.86 12.77 -10.83
N THR A 206 -9.69 11.92 -11.82
CA THR A 206 -10.73 11.73 -12.83
C THR A 206 -11.94 11.23 -12.07
N SER A 207 -12.92 12.12 -11.86
CA SER A 207 -14.21 11.75 -11.30
C SER A 207 -15.00 11.08 -12.42
N TYR A 208 -15.49 9.91 -12.15
CA TYR A 208 -16.33 9.16 -13.06
C TYR A 208 -17.81 9.40 -12.70
N GLN A 209 -18.63 9.57 -13.72
CA GLN A 209 -20.09 9.53 -13.59
C GLN A 209 -20.54 8.14 -14.02
N GLY A 210 -20.71 7.27 -13.04
CA GLY A 210 -21.13 5.90 -13.28
C GLY A 210 -22.64 5.74 -13.23
N LYS A 211 -23.11 4.68 -13.87
CA LYS A 211 -24.52 4.25 -13.86
C LYS A 211 -24.60 2.87 -13.22
N ILE A 212 -25.50 2.70 -12.26
CA ILE A 212 -25.74 1.42 -11.61
C ILE A 212 -26.36 0.47 -12.62
N LEU A 213 -25.69 -0.63 -12.92
CA LEU A 213 -26.19 -1.71 -13.78
C LEU A 213 -26.94 -2.75 -12.97
N LYS A 214 -26.46 -3.04 -11.77
CA LYS A 214 -27.03 -4.05 -10.90
C LYS A 214 -26.74 -3.73 -9.43
N ASN A 215 -27.70 -4.00 -8.57
CA ASN A 215 -27.55 -3.94 -7.11
C ASN A 215 -28.35 -5.10 -6.50
N ILE A 216 -27.66 -6.16 -6.08
CA ILE A 216 -28.28 -7.36 -5.54
C ILE A 216 -27.71 -7.72 -4.17
N ILE A 217 -28.58 -8.25 -3.30
CA ILE A 217 -28.14 -8.78 -2.00
C ILE A 217 -27.55 -10.17 -2.23
N LEU A 218 -26.33 -10.37 -1.71
CA LEU A 218 -25.60 -11.65 -1.80
C LEU A 218 -25.93 -12.63 -0.69
N ASN A 219 -26.49 -12.15 0.41
CA ASN A 219 -26.89 -13.00 1.53
C ASN A 219 -28.27 -13.61 1.27
N ASP A 220 -28.46 -14.87 1.67
CA ASP A 220 -29.77 -15.50 1.67
C ASP A 220 -30.62 -15.10 2.87
N VAL A 221 -31.89 -15.38 2.78
CA VAL A 221 -32.89 -15.13 3.84
C VAL A 221 -32.47 -15.81 5.15
N GLY A 222 -32.46 -15.05 6.24
CA GLY A 222 -32.03 -15.52 7.55
C GLY A 222 -30.61 -15.09 7.95
N SER A 223 -29.85 -14.47 7.07
CA SER A 223 -28.60 -13.82 7.45
C SER A 223 -28.85 -12.64 8.40
N SER A 224 -27.93 -12.41 9.32
CA SER A 224 -27.88 -11.18 10.13
C SER A 224 -27.13 -10.03 9.44
N LYS A 225 -26.66 -10.25 8.22
CA LYS A 225 -25.91 -9.29 7.41
C LYS A 225 -26.66 -8.97 6.13
N GLU A 226 -26.46 -7.78 5.62
CA GLU A 226 -26.93 -7.33 4.32
C GLU A 226 -25.71 -6.90 3.51
N ILE A 227 -25.30 -7.74 2.54
CA ILE A 227 -24.12 -7.51 1.71
C ILE A 227 -24.58 -7.44 0.25
N HIS A 228 -24.25 -6.34 -0.39
CA HIS A 228 -24.62 -6.04 -1.76
C HIS A 228 -23.48 -6.30 -2.72
N HIS A 229 -23.82 -6.86 -3.89
CA HIS A 229 -23.01 -6.81 -5.09
C HIS A 229 -23.54 -5.69 -5.97
N ILE A 230 -22.68 -4.74 -6.33
CA ILE A 230 -23.07 -3.57 -7.11
C ILE A 230 -22.19 -3.53 -8.36
N GLU A 231 -22.82 -3.52 -9.55
CA GLU A 231 -22.14 -3.35 -10.84
C GLU A 231 -22.39 -1.92 -11.33
N ILE A 232 -21.33 -1.23 -11.75
CA ILE A 232 -21.34 0.18 -12.13
C ILE A 232 -20.63 0.31 -13.47
N ALA A 233 -21.30 0.86 -14.49
CA ALA A 233 -20.67 1.22 -15.76
C ALA A 233 -20.20 2.68 -15.72
N ALA A 234 -19.02 2.96 -16.29
CA ALA A 234 -18.54 4.32 -16.49
C ALA A 234 -17.63 4.39 -17.72
N ASP A 235 -17.85 5.39 -18.59
CA ASP A 235 -17.06 5.57 -19.81
C ASP A 235 -15.58 5.87 -19.50
N GLY A 236 -14.69 5.20 -20.21
CA GLY A 236 -13.26 5.41 -20.10
C GLY A 236 -12.67 5.03 -18.74
N LEU A 237 -13.27 4.05 -18.08
CA LEU A 237 -12.88 3.59 -16.76
C LEU A 237 -11.50 2.93 -16.77
N GLU A 238 -10.59 3.47 -15.99
CA GLU A 238 -9.23 2.94 -15.84
C GLU A 238 -8.94 2.59 -14.37
N TYR A 239 -8.68 1.32 -14.10
CA TYR A 239 -8.22 0.82 -12.80
C TYR A 239 -7.44 -0.47 -12.94
N GLN A 240 -6.73 -0.84 -11.90
CA GLN A 240 -6.07 -2.14 -11.77
C GLN A 240 -6.68 -2.91 -10.60
N VAL A 241 -6.70 -4.24 -10.72
CA VAL A 241 -7.13 -5.08 -9.59
C VAL A 241 -6.26 -4.80 -8.35
N GLY A 242 -6.92 -4.70 -7.20
CA GLY A 242 -6.31 -4.23 -5.96
C GLY A 242 -6.45 -2.72 -5.71
N ASP A 243 -6.97 -1.92 -6.66
CA ASP A 243 -7.41 -0.55 -6.41
C ASP A 243 -8.73 -0.54 -5.61
N ALA A 244 -9.06 0.63 -5.08
CA ALA A 244 -10.33 0.88 -4.41
C ALA A 244 -11.15 1.92 -5.18
N LEU A 245 -12.48 1.78 -5.13
CA LEU A 245 -13.41 2.81 -5.57
C LEU A 245 -13.79 3.68 -4.37
N ALA A 246 -13.65 4.98 -4.53
CA ALA A 246 -13.93 5.96 -3.50
C ALA A 246 -15.24 6.69 -3.78
N VAL A 247 -16.15 6.65 -2.82
CA VAL A 247 -17.44 7.36 -2.86
C VAL A 247 -17.44 8.46 -1.82
N LYS A 248 -17.75 9.69 -2.24
CA LYS A 248 -17.91 10.84 -1.35
C LYS A 248 -19.37 11.25 -1.29
N ILE A 249 -19.94 11.24 -0.11
CA ILE A 249 -21.32 11.68 0.11
C ILE A 249 -21.31 12.99 0.86
N ASN A 250 -21.82 14.04 0.24
CA ASN A 250 -21.85 15.40 0.77
C ASN A 250 -20.42 15.87 1.14
N ASN A 251 -20.26 16.50 2.29
CA ASN A 251 -18.97 17.00 2.80
C ASN A 251 -18.24 15.99 3.70
N ASN A 252 -18.68 14.72 3.71
CA ASN A 252 -18.01 13.69 4.52
C ASN A 252 -16.70 13.23 3.85
N ALA A 253 -15.81 12.63 4.64
CA ALA A 253 -14.65 11.94 4.11
C ALA A 253 -15.10 10.82 3.15
N PRO A 254 -14.39 10.63 2.02
CA PRO A 254 -14.72 9.55 1.10
C PRO A 254 -14.56 8.18 1.77
N ARG A 255 -15.41 7.23 1.37
CA ARG A 255 -15.28 5.84 1.79
C ARG A 255 -14.75 5.01 0.64
N MET A 256 -13.74 4.21 0.94
CA MET A 256 -13.06 3.33 0.00
C MET A 256 -13.70 1.95 0.03
N TYR A 257 -13.89 1.37 -1.13
CA TYR A 257 -14.37 0.00 -1.31
C TYR A 257 -13.42 -0.74 -2.24
N SER A 258 -12.82 -1.82 -1.79
CA SER A 258 -11.94 -2.65 -2.63
C SER A 258 -12.71 -3.13 -3.86
N ILE A 259 -12.14 -2.95 -5.04
CA ILE A 259 -12.78 -3.29 -6.31
C ILE A 259 -12.85 -4.82 -6.46
N ALA A 260 -14.04 -5.32 -6.79
CA ALA A 260 -14.37 -6.74 -6.89
C ALA A 260 -14.39 -7.26 -8.34
N SER A 261 -13.80 -6.53 -9.28
CA SER A 261 -13.78 -6.88 -10.71
C SER A 261 -12.44 -6.60 -11.34
N SER A 262 -12.21 -7.19 -12.54
CA SER A 262 -11.14 -6.79 -13.45
C SER A 262 -11.74 -6.00 -14.61
N VAL A 263 -11.16 -4.84 -14.93
CA VAL A 263 -11.60 -4.01 -16.08
C VAL A 263 -11.42 -4.76 -17.39
N LEU A 264 -10.41 -5.62 -17.50
CA LEU A 264 -10.16 -6.39 -18.72
C LEU A 264 -11.18 -7.50 -18.95
N ALA A 265 -11.79 -8.02 -17.88
CA ALA A 265 -12.81 -9.05 -17.95
C ALA A 265 -14.23 -8.46 -18.11
N ASN A 266 -14.47 -7.21 -17.73
CA ASN A 266 -15.81 -6.63 -17.59
C ASN A 266 -16.02 -5.32 -18.37
N ASN A 267 -15.21 -4.98 -19.36
CA ASN A 267 -15.36 -3.84 -20.29
C ASN A 267 -16.08 -2.60 -19.71
N ASP A 268 -15.33 -1.63 -19.21
CA ASP A 268 -15.86 -0.36 -18.65
C ASP A 268 -16.81 -0.51 -17.43
N GLU A 269 -16.73 -1.64 -16.74
CA GLU A 269 -17.50 -1.88 -15.52
C GLU A 269 -16.57 -1.99 -14.30
N VAL A 270 -17.08 -1.55 -13.16
CA VAL A 270 -16.47 -1.77 -11.85
C VAL A 270 -17.49 -2.37 -10.89
N HIS A 271 -17.09 -3.44 -10.19
CA HIS A 271 -17.97 -4.13 -9.26
C HIS A 271 -17.51 -3.92 -7.81
N LEU A 272 -18.47 -3.81 -6.91
CA LEU A 272 -18.23 -3.67 -5.47
C LEU A 272 -18.90 -4.79 -4.68
N THR A 273 -18.34 -5.07 -3.50
CA THR A 273 -18.95 -5.91 -2.47
C THR A 273 -19.13 -5.07 -1.22
N VAL A 274 -20.34 -4.63 -0.94
CA VAL A 274 -20.64 -3.63 0.09
C VAL A 274 -21.45 -4.25 1.22
N ALA A 275 -20.90 -4.31 2.43
CA ALA A 275 -21.66 -4.61 3.63
C ALA A 275 -22.40 -3.34 4.09
N LYS A 276 -23.73 -3.38 4.18
CA LYS A 276 -24.51 -2.33 4.77
C LYS A 276 -24.30 -2.34 6.29
N VAL A 277 -23.77 -1.24 6.80
CA VAL A 277 -23.50 -1.05 8.22
C VAL A 277 -24.65 -0.25 8.83
N GLU A 278 -25.12 -0.66 9.99
CA GLU A 278 -26.13 0.09 10.74
C GLU A 278 -25.63 1.51 11.03
N ASN A 279 -26.43 2.52 10.64
CA ASN A 279 -26.07 3.95 10.70
C ASN A 279 -24.89 4.36 9.81
N GLY A 280 -24.38 3.50 8.93
CA GLY A 280 -23.35 3.82 7.96
C GLY A 280 -23.91 4.65 6.80
N ILE A 281 -23.50 5.92 6.68
CA ILE A 281 -24.02 6.84 5.66
C ILE A 281 -23.75 6.32 4.25
N CYS A 282 -22.49 6.00 3.94
CA CYS A 282 -22.08 5.61 2.59
C CYS A 282 -22.58 4.21 2.21
N SER A 283 -22.44 3.24 3.10
CA SER A 283 -22.91 1.87 2.83
C SER A 283 -24.42 1.79 2.68
N SER A 284 -25.19 2.57 3.47
CA SER A 284 -26.64 2.66 3.33
C SER A 284 -27.05 3.36 2.04
N TYR A 285 -26.33 4.41 1.63
CA TYR A 285 -26.56 5.08 0.35
C TYR A 285 -26.34 4.10 -0.81
N LEU A 286 -25.21 3.42 -0.86
CA LEU A 286 -24.89 2.45 -1.92
C LEU A 286 -25.89 1.28 -1.96
N ALA A 287 -26.28 0.75 -0.80
CA ALA A 287 -27.28 -0.30 -0.72
C ALA A 287 -28.67 0.14 -1.20
N GLY A 288 -28.98 1.44 -1.14
CA GLY A 288 -30.26 2.00 -1.57
C GLY A 288 -30.32 2.41 -3.04
N LEU A 289 -29.24 2.33 -3.80
CA LEU A 289 -29.21 2.65 -5.23
C LEU A 289 -29.94 1.58 -6.05
N ASN A 290 -30.70 2.02 -7.05
CA ASN A 290 -31.41 1.16 -7.99
C ASN A 290 -30.70 1.12 -9.35
N GLU A 291 -31.04 0.13 -10.18
CA GLU A 291 -30.58 0.09 -11.56
C GLU A 291 -30.98 1.39 -12.29
N GLY A 292 -29.99 1.98 -12.99
CA GLY A 292 -30.14 3.24 -13.70
C GLY A 292 -29.85 4.49 -12.88
N ASP A 293 -29.66 4.40 -11.56
CA ASP A 293 -29.22 5.53 -10.74
C ASP A 293 -27.79 5.94 -11.08
N ASP A 294 -27.49 7.23 -10.91
CA ASP A 294 -26.16 7.79 -11.14
C ASP A 294 -25.33 7.76 -9.85
N LEU A 295 -24.04 7.44 -10.00
CA LEU A 295 -23.07 7.46 -8.91
C LEU A 295 -21.81 8.19 -9.33
N GLU A 296 -21.44 9.25 -8.60
CA GLU A 296 -20.14 9.90 -8.75
C GLU A 296 -19.11 9.21 -7.87
N PHE A 297 -17.97 8.84 -8.46
CA PHE A 297 -16.86 8.18 -7.76
C PHE A 297 -15.53 8.50 -8.40
N TYR A 298 -14.44 8.15 -7.73
CA TYR A 298 -13.09 8.15 -8.30
C TYR A 298 -12.34 6.87 -7.91
N ILE A 299 -11.31 6.53 -8.70
CA ILE A 299 -10.44 5.40 -8.41
C ILE A 299 -9.30 5.84 -7.48
N SER A 300 -9.13 5.11 -6.41
CA SER A 300 -8.02 5.25 -5.47
C SER A 300 -7.02 4.13 -5.71
N LYS A 301 -5.86 4.48 -6.28
CA LYS A 301 -4.78 3.53 -6.58
C LYS A 301 -4.18 2.96 -5.30
N ASN A 302 -3.96 1.66 -5.27
CA ASN A 302 -3.29 0.96 -4.18
C ASN A 302 -2.07 0.19 -4.70
N ASN A 303 -0.95 0.87 -4.88
CA ASN A 303 0.27 0.29 -5.45
C ASN A 303 0.90 -0.81 -4.61
N ASN A 304 0.47 -0.95 -3.34
CA ASN A 304 0.99 -1.97 -2.43
C ASN A 304 0.15 -3.25 -2.39
N PHE A 305 -0.95 -3.31 -3.15
CA PHE A 305 -1.83 -4.47 -3.19
C PHE A 305 -2.08 -4.91 -4.63
N ARG A 306 -1.01 -5.42 -5.27
CA ARG A 306 -0.98 -5.79 -6.69
C ARG A 306 -0.76 -7.27 -6.90
N LEU A 307 -1.28 -7.81 -8.00
CA LEU A 307 -0.92 -9.15 -8.45
C LEU A 307 0.57 -9.23 -8.80
N PRO A 308 1.22 -10.37 -8.53
CA PRO A 308 2.57 -10.64 -9.01
C PRO A 308 2.55 -11.05 -10.48
N ALA A 309 3.71 -11.41 -11.04
CA ALA A 309 3.80 -12.03 -12.35
C ALA A 309 2.93 -13.30 -12.45
N ASN A 310 2.39 -13.57 -13.65
CA ASN A 310 1.38 -14.60 -13.89
C ASN A 310 1.83 -16.04 -13.58
N ASP A 311 3.15 -16.30 -13.48
CA ASP A 311 3.73 -17.59 -13.10
C ASP A 311 3.80 -17.83 -11.58
N LYS A 312 3.52 -16.82 -10.77
CA LYS A 312 3.61 -16.90 -9.31
C LYS A 312 2.33 -17.44 -8.69
N ASP A 313 2.49 -18.28 -7.68
CA ASP A 313 1.40 -18.74 -6.85
C ASP A 313 0.92 -17.64 -5.91
N ILE A 314 -0.40 -17.59 -5.64
CA ILE A 314 -1.00 -16.63 -4.69
C ILE A 314 -1.88 -17.33 -3.66
N ILE A 315 -1.80 -16.86 -2.43
CA ILE A 315 -2.66 -17.27 -1.30
C ILE A 315 -3.45 -16.03 -0.88
N MET A 316 -4.75 -16.15 -0.81
CA MET A 316 -5.68 -15.05 -0.56
C MET A 316 -6.53 -15.34 0.67
N VAL A 317 -6.55 -14.42 1.63
CA VAL A 317 -7.35 -14.55 2.87
C VAL A 317 -8.33 -13.38 2.95
N GLY A 318 -9.63 -13.67 2.75
CA GLY A 318 -10.66 -12.65 2.67
C GLY A 318 -12.01 -13.09 3.25
N PRO A 319 -12.23 -12.96 4.56
CA PRO A 319 -13.53 -13.23 5.16
C PRO A 319 -14.52 -12.10 4.88
N GLY A 320 -15.79 -12.46 4.69
CA GLY A 320 -16.87 -11.53 4.39
C GLY A 320 -16.58 -10.68 3.15
N THR A 321 -16.75 -9.37 3.26
CA THR A 321 -16.46 -8.42 2.16
C THR A 321 -14.97 -8.31 1.81
N GLY A 322 -14.07 -8.78 2.66
CA GLY A 322 -12.64 -8.89 2.34
C GLY A 322 -12.32 -9.80 1.15
N VAL A 323 -13.30 -10.57 0.68
CA VAL A 323 -13.17 -11.37 -0.55
C VAL A 323 -13.23 -10.53 -1.84
N ALA A 324 -13.70 -9.30 -1.76
CA ALA A 324 -13.92 -8.43 -2.92
C ALA A 324 -12.71 -8.33 -3.87
N PRO A 325 -11.50 -7.92 -3.44
CA PRO A 325 -10.37 -7.78 -4.35
C PRO A 325 -9.93 -9.13 -4.93
N PHE A 326 -10.16 -10.24 -4.23
CA PHE A 326 -9.78 -11.56 -4.69
C PHE A 326 -10.67 -12.09 -5.81
N ARG A 327 -11.94 -11.62 -5.86
CA ARG A 327 -12.79 -11.84 -7.03
C ARG A 327 -12.18 -11.18 -8.27
N GLY A 328 -11.80 -9.92 -8.15
CA GLY A 328 -11.10 -9.20 -9.23
C GLY A 328 -9.75 -9.86 -9.61
N PHE A 329 -8.99 -10.35 -8.63
CA PHE A 329 -7.73 -11.06 -8.87
C PHE A 329 -7.94 -12.33 -9.70
N LEU A 330 -8.94 -13.14 -9.36
CA LEU A 330 -9.22 -14.36 -10.11
C LEU A 330 -9.74 -14.06 -11.53
N GLN A 331 -10.60 -13.05 -11.71
CA GLN A 331 -11.03 -12.59 -13.03
C GLN A 331 -9.83 -12.15 -13.89
N GLN A 332 -8.91 -11.36 -13.32
CA GLN A 332 -7.72 -10.91 -14.02
C GLN A 332 -6.80 -12.07 -14.40
N ARG A 333 -6.56 -12.99 -13.47
CA ARG A 333 -5.69 -14.16 -13.69
C ARG A 333 -6.27 -15.15 -14.69
N ASP A 334 -7.60 -15.29 -14.73
CA ASP A 334 -8.28 -16.07 -15.76
C ASP A 334 -8.14 -15.41 -17.14
N PHE A 335 -8.39 -14.10 -17.23
CA PHE A 335 -8.20 -13.34 -18.46
C PHE A 335 -6.77 -13.43 -18.99
N ASP A 336 -5.78 -13.29 -18.11
CA ASP A 336 -4.36 -13.34 -18.43
C ASP A 336 -3.83 -14.78 -18.67
N GLN A 337 -4.67 -15.80 -18.49
CA GLN A 337 -4.29 -17.22 -18.55
C GLN A 337 -3.07 -17.51 -17.63
N ALA A 338 -3.10 -16.98 -16.42
CA ALA A 338 -2.01 -17.09 -15.47
C ALA A 338 -1.74 -18.56 -15.09
N SER A 339 -0.47 -18.97 -15.15
CA SER A 339 -0.05 -20.35 -14.87
C SER A 339 0.18 -20.65 -13.39
N GLY A 340 0.36 -19.62 -12.57
CA GLY A 340 0.52 -19.77 -11.12
C GLY A 340 -0.79 -20.18 -10.46
N LYS A 341 -0.68 -20.90 -9.35
CA LYS A 341 -1.80 -21.45 -8.59
C LYS A 341 -2.47 -20.39 -7.73
N ASN A 342 -3.77 -20.58 -7.46
CA ASN A 342 -4.57 -19.70 -6.65
C ASN A 342 -5.22 -20.44 -5.49
N TRP A 343 -5.00 -19.98 -4.26
CA TRP A 343 -5.56 -20.57 -3.05
C TRP A 343 -6.33 -19.51 -2.26
N LEU A 344 -7.63 -19.73 -2.05
CA LEU A 344 -8.52 -18.83 -1.32
C LEU A 344 -8.89 -19.39 0.05
N PHE A 345 -8.72 -18.60 1.11
CA PHE A 345 -9.32 -18.81 2.42
C PHE A 345 -10.48 -17.83 2.58
N PHE A 346 -11.70 -18.34 2.55
CA PHE A 346 -12.91 -17.56 2.74
C PHE A 346 -13.52 -17.82 4.12
N GLY A 347 -14.07 -16.78 4.75
CA GLY A 347 -14.72 -16.88 6.05
C GLY A 347 -16.05 -16.12 6.07
N ALA A 348 -17.07 -16.74 6.74
CA ALA A 348 -18.37 -16.10 6.96
C ALA A 348 -19.02 -16.61 8.25
N GLN A 349 -20.27 -16.16 8.53
CA GLN A 349 -21.01 -16.64 9.69
C GLN A 349 -21.62 -18.01 9.44
N ASN A 350 -22.42 -18.14 8.39
CA ASN A 350 -23.16 -19.36 8.08
C ASN A 350 -22.94 -19.77 6.61
N SER A 351 -22.81 -21.06 6.37
CA SER A 351 -22.57 -21.58 5.01
C SER A 351 -23.77 -21.41 4.09
N HIS A 352 -24.98 -21.45 4.63
CA HIS A 352 -26.22 -21.41 3.84
C HIS A 352 -26.64 -20.00 3.45
N THR A 353 -26.30 -19.00 4.26
CA THR A 353 -26.79 -17.63 4.06
C THR A 353 -25.70 -16.63 3.71
N ASP A 354 -24.41 -16.96 3.98
CA ASP A 354 -23.33 -15.98 3.94
C ASP A 354 -22.15 -16.40 3.05
N PHE A 355 -22.29 -17.48 2.25
CA PHE A 355 -21.22 -17.89 1.36
C PHE A 355 -21.23 -17.06 0.07
N LEU A 356 -20.66 -15.86 0.14
CA LEU A 356 -20.64 -14.90 -0.96
C LEU A 356 -19.95 -15.48 -2.20
N TYR A 357 -20.57 -15.28 -3.37
CA TYR A 357 -20.05 -15.72 -4.67
C TYR A 357 -19.77 -17.23 -4.79
N GLN A 358 -20.46 -18.06 -4.01
CA GLN A 358 -20.24 -19.51 -3.97
C GLN A 358 -20.23 -20.13 -5.38
N THR A 359 -21.14 -19.75 -6.25
CA THR A 359 -21.26 -20.28 -7.60
C THR A 359 -20.04 -19.96 -8.46
N GLU A 360 -19.52 -18.73 -8.34
CA GLU A 360 -18.32 -18.29 -9.08
C GLU A 360 -17.06 -19.06 -8.59
N TRP A 361 -16.92 -19.28 -7.26
CA TRP A 361 -15.79 -20.04 -6.74
C TRP A 361 -15.81 -21.49 -7.22
N LEU A 362 -16.97 -22.11 -7.30
CA LEU A 362 -17.15 -23.47 -7.83
C LEU A 362 -16.83 -23.54 -9.33
N GLU A 363 -17.22 -22.53 -10.09
CA GLU A 363 -16.89 -22.42 -11.51
C GLU A 363 -15.38 -22.23 -11.72
N TYR A 364 -14.73 -21.29 -11.05
CA TYR A 364 -13.28 -21.13 -11.11
C TYR A 364 -12.52 -22.37 -10.69
N LYS A 365 -13.06 -23.13 -9.72
CA LYS A 365 -12.47 -24.40 -9.33
C LYS A 365 -12.61 -25.45 -10.43
N ALA A 366 -13.75 -25.52 -11.08
CA ALA A 366 -13.99 -26.45 -12.18
C ALA A 366 -13.14 -26.13 -13.42
N LEU A 367 -12.92 -24.84 -13.69
CA LEU A 367 -12.05 -24.35 -14.76
C LEU A 367 -10.54 -24.45 -14.44
N GLY A 368 -10.19 -24.78 -13.18
CA GLY A 368 -8.79 -24.86 -12.74
C GLY A 368 -8.13 -23.51 -12.42
N VAL A 369 -8.84 -22.40 -12.56
CA VAL A 369 -8.36 -21.06 -12.18
C VAL A 369 -8.17 -21.01 -10.66
N LEU A 370 -9.15 -21.45 -9.86
CA LEU A 370 -9.00 -21.56 -8.41
C LEU A 370 -8.50 -22.96 -8.04
N THR A 371 -7.23 -23.08 -7.67
CA THR A 371 -6.60 -24.37 -7.34
C THR A 371 -7.17 -24.96 -6.05
N LYS A 372 -7.33 -24.13 -5.01
CA LYS A 372 -7.82 -24.55 -3.70
C LYS A 372 -8.66 -23.47 -3.03
N ILE A 373 -9.70 -23.91 -2.32
CA ILE A 373 -10.51 -23.05 -1.45
C ILE A 373 -10.73 -23.74 -0.12
N ASP A 374 -10.43 -23.06 0.98
CA ASP A 374 -10.76 -23.47 2.34
C ASP A 374 -11.75 -22.49 2.94
N VAL A 375 -12.82 -23.00 3.52
CA VAL A 375 -13.92 -22.17 4.04
C VAL A 375 -14.03 -22.31 5.55
N ALA A 376 -14.31 -21.20 6.22
CA ALA A 376 -14.51 -21.11 7.66
C ALA A 376 -15.88 -20.49 7.95
N PHE A 377 -16.79 -21.26 8.54
CA PHE A 377 -18.10 -20.77 8.96
C PHE A 377 -18.19 -20.76 10.49
N SER A 378 -18.30 -19.54 11.06
CA SER A 378 -18.15 -19.39 12.51
C SER A 378 -19.39 -19.74 13.31
N ARG A 379 -20.55 -19.95 12.65
CA ARG A 379 -21.83 -20.24 13.31
C ARG A 379 -22.52 -21.53 12.87
N ASN A 380 -21.87 -22.33 12.03
CA ASN A 380 -22.40 -23.64 11.60
C ASN A 380 -22.29 -24.72 12.68
N GLN A 381 -21.45 -24.52 13.68
CA GLN A 381 -21.17 -25.45 14.74
C GLN A 381 -21.02 -24.70 16.07
N LYS A 382 -20.93 -25.44 17.18
CA LYS A 382 -20.84 -24.87 18.53
C LYS A 382 -19.55 -24.05 18.73
N GLU A 383 -18.43 -24.54 18.24
CA GLU A 383 -17.14 -23.85 18.31
C GLU A 383 -16.95 -22.94 17.08
N LYS A 384 -16.52 -21.72 17.31
CA LYS A 384 -16.32 -20.75 16.23
C LYS A 384 -15.07 -21.09 15.45
N ILE A 385 -15.21 -21.33 14.13
CA ILE A 385 -14.11 -21.56 13.21
C ILE A 385 -13.95 -20.32 12.34
N TYR A 386 -12.73 -19.75 12.33
CA TYR A 386 -12.34 -18.61 11.53
C TYR A 386 -11.23 -18.99 10.54
N VAL A 387 -10.87 -18.10 9.63
CA VAL A 387 -9.87 -18.35 8.59
C VAL A 387 -8.50 -18.76 9.15
N GLN A 388 -8.05 -18.18 10.26
CA GLN A 388 -6.79 -18.53 10.92
C GLN A 388 -6.75 -19.99 11.38
N HIS A 389 -7.89 -20.59 11.75
CA HIS A 389 -7.95 -22.01 12.07
C HIS A 389 -7.72 -22.87 10.83
N ARG A 390 -8.32 -22.48 9.68
CA ARG A 390 -8.11 -23.17 8.40
C ARG A 390 -6.66 -23.04 7.91
N ILE A 391 -6.05 -21.89 8.11
CA ILE A 391 -4.63 -21.66 7.82
C ILE A 391 -3.77 -22.62 8.64
N ARG A 392 -4.03 -22.73 9.96
CA ARG A 392 -3.30 -23.64 10.86
C ARG A 392 -3.47 -25.13 10.48
N GLU A 393 -4.68 -25.55 10.11
CA GLU A 393 -4.98 -26.89 9.62
C GLU A 393 -4.19 -27.26 8.36
N ASN A 394 -3.90 -26.27 7.51
CA ASN A 394 -3.17 -26.42 6.26
C ASN A 394 -1.70 -25.98 6.35
N SER A 395 -1.14 -25.83 7.55
CA SER A 395 0.16 -25.22 7.81
C SER A 395 1.30 -25.77 6.96
N VAL A 396 1.41 -27.09 6.83
CA VAL A 396 2.50 -27.77 6.09
C VAL A 396 2.45 -27.41 4.60
N GLU A 397 1.26 -27.43 3.99
CA GLU A 397 1.09 -27.11 2.58
C GLU A 397 1.30 -25.62 2.34
N LEU A 398 0.78 -24.76 3.23
CA LEU A 398 0.90 -23.31 3.16
C LEU A 398 2.38 -22.90 3.28
N GLU A 399 3.13 -23.45 4.23
CA GLU A 399 4.57 -23.17 4.34
C GLU A 399 5.32 -23.59 3.07
N LYS A 400 4.99 -24.74 2.50
CA LYS A 400 5.58 -25.19 1.24
C LYS A 400 5.31 -24.19 0.10
N TRP A 401 4.09 -23.67 -0.03
CA TRP A 401 3.78 -22.66 -1.05
C TRP A 401 4.60 -21.39 -0.83
N LEU A 402 4.64 -20.89 0.40
CA LEU A 402 5.40 -19.67 0.74
C LEU A 402 6.90 -19.81 0.46
N ARG A 403 7.50 -20.96 0.83
CA ARG A 403 8.91 -21.23 0.57
C ARG A 403 9.22 -21.42 -0.92
N ASN A 404 8.22 -21.79 -1.72
CA ASN A 404 8.33 -21.87 -3.18
C ASN A 404 8.06 -20.52 -3.89
N GLY A 405 7.94 -19.41 -3.15
CA GLY A 405 7.82 -18.07 -3.70
C GLY A 405 6.39 -17.56 -3.86
N ALA A 406 5.39 -18.20 -3.25
CA ALA A 406 4.02 -17.70 -3.27
C ALA A 406 3.89 -16.36 -2.58
N TYR A 407 2.94 -15.56 -3.06
CA TYR A 407 2.52 -14.29 -2.46
C TYR A 407 1.32 -14.53 -1.54
N PHE A 408 1.26 -13.80 -0.43
CA PHE A 408 0.21 -13.92 0.57
C PHE A 408 -0.54 -12.61 0.74
N TYR A 409 -1.84 -12.64 0.51
CA TYR A 409 -2.72 -11.48 0.55
C TYR A 409 -3.73 -11.61 1.67
N VAL A 410 -3.94 -10.50 2.41
CA VAL A 410 -4.96 -10.40 3.46
C VAL A 410 -5.83 -9.19 3.19
N CYS A 411 -7.15 -9.39 3.13
CA CYS A 411 -8.11 -8.27 3.02
C CYS A 411 -9.26 -8.44 4.01
N GLY A 412 -9.66 -7.35 4.67
CA GLY A 412 -10.77 -7.28 5.62
C GLY A 412 -10.45 -6.62 6.94
N ASP A 413 -11.02 -7.10 8.05
CA ASP A 413 -10.90 -6.51 9.39
C ASP A 413 -9.46 -6.41 9.88
N LYS A 414 -9.03 -5.16 10.18
CA LYS A 414 -7.66 -4.81 10.58
C LYS A 414 -7.35 -5.26 12.00
N GLU A 415 -8.28 -5.05 12.93
CA GLU A 415 -7.99 -5.12 14.35
C GLU A 415 -7.93 -6.55 14.89
N ASN A 416 -8.77 -7.44 14.38
CA ASN A 416 -8.85 -8.81 14.85
C ASN A 416 -8.33 -9.78 13.81
N MET A 417 -8.99 -9.87 12.65
CA MET A 417 -8.72 -10.89 11.65
C MET A 417 -7.30 -10.82 11.09
N ALA A 418 -6.85 -9.64 10.68
CA ALA A 418 -5.51 -9.49 10.08
C ALA A 418 -4.40 -9.81 11.08
N LYS A 419 -4.59 -9.47 12.34
CA LYS A 419 -3.66 -9.79 13.44
C LYS A 419 -3.61 -11.30 13.68
N ASP A 420 -4.77 -11.94 13.84
CA ASP A 420 -4.86 -13.39 14.07
C ASP A 420 -4.22 -14.18 12.92
N VAL A 421 -4.40 -13.72 11.66
CA VAL A 421 -3.76 -14.33 10.48
C VAL A 421 -2.25 -14.14 10.52
N GLU A 422 -1.74 -12.95 10.86
CA GLU A 422 -0.30 -12.67 10.96
C GLU A 422 0.33 -13.52 12.07
N ASP A 423 -0.32 -13.61 13.24
CA ASP A 423 0.16 -14.42 14.36
C ASP A 423 0.29 -15.92 13.97
N VAL A 424 -0.70 -16.46 13.26
CA VAL A 424 -0.65 -17.85 12.76
C VAL A 424 0.43 -18.02 11.69
N LEU A 425 0.64 -17.05 10.81
CA LEU A 425 1.74 -17.12 9.85
C LEU A 425 3.10 -17.14 10.55
N VAL A 426 3.29 -16.31 11.58
CA VAL A 426 4.52 -16.31 12.40
C VAL A 426 4.72 -17.65 13.10
N GLU A 427 3.65 -18.29 13.59
CA GLU A 427 3.71 -19.65 14.15
C GLU A 427 4.20 -20.69 13.11
N ILE A 428 3.74 -20.56 11.85
CA ILE A 428 4.02 -21.52 10.77
C ILE A 428 5.42 -21.35 10.19
N VAL A 429 5.80 -20.12 9.82
CA VAL A 429 7.02 -19.87 9.05
C VAL A 429 8.18 -19.34 9.90
N GLY A 430 7.90 -18.88 11.12
CA GLY A 430 8.84 -18.20 12.01
C GLY A 430 8.96 -16.70 11.73
N GLY A 431 9.28 -15.93 12.78
CA GLY A 431 9.36 -14.47 12.69
C GLY A 431 10.40 -13.97 11.67
N GLU A 432 11.55 -14.62 11.58
CA GLU A 432 12.60 -14.24 10.61
C GLU A 432 12.11 -14.37 9.16
N TYR A 433 11.44 -15.47 8.82
CA TYR A 433 10.93 -15.65 7.46
C TYR A 433 9.73 -14.74 7.16
N MET A 434 8.95 -14.39 8.18
CA MET A 434 7.88 -13.39 8.02
C MET A 434 8.45 -12.03 7.62
N GLU A 435 9.58 -11.60 8.21
CA GLU A 435 10.25 -10.36 7.77
C GLU A 435 10.79 -10.47 6.34
N VAL A 436 11.31 -11.63 5.92
CA VAL A 436 11.70 -11.87 4.52
C VAL A 436 10.49 -11.71 3.59
N LEU A 437 9.32 -12.26 3.93
CA LEU A 437 8.11 -12.09 3.12
C LEU A 437 7.69 -10.62 2.98
N LYS A 438 7.83 -9.84 4.05
CA LYS A 438 7.56 -8.40 4.03
C LYS A 438 8.59 -7.63 3.19
N GLU A 439 9.87 -7.95 3.32
CA GLU A 439 10.95 -7.30 2.58
C GLU A 439 10.88 -7.60 1.08
N GLU A 440 10.53 -8.82 0.70
CA GLU A 440 10.35 -9.23 -0.69
C GLU A 440 9.01 -8.74 -1.29
N GLY A 441 8.16 -8.06 -0.52
CA GLY A 441 6.84 -7.62 -0.95
C GLY A 441 5.87 -8.77 -1.24
N ARG A 442 6.04 -9.92 -0.59
CA ARG A 442 5.20 -11.12 -0.75
C ARG A 442 4.13 -11.30 0.34
N TYR A 443 4.11 -10.44 1.34
CA TYR A 443 3.05 -10.33 2.33
C TYR A 443 2.35 -8.98 2.19
N LEU A 444 1.13 -8.98 1.64
CA LEU A 444 0.40 -7.78 1.25
C LEU A 444 -0.94 -7.70 2.00
N LYS A 445 -1.27 -6.51 2.50
CA LYS A 445 -2.50 -6.28 3.28
C LYS A 445 -3.28 -5.12 2.70
N ASP A 446 -4.61 -5.31 2.56
CA ASP A 446 -5.61 -4.27 2.32
C ASP A 446 -6.68 -4.40 3.40
N VAL A 447 -6.42 -3.78 4.56
CA VAL A 447 -7.21 -3.96 5.78
C VAL A 447 -7.75 -2.64 6.31
N TYR A 448 -8.99 -2.63 6.79
CA TYR A 448 -9.77 -1.44 7.14
C TYR A 448 -10.59 -1.64 8.42
#